data_2cae2f2c115e79c9368dcf36374a9cb1
#
_entry.id   2cae2f2c115e79c9368dcf36374a9cb1
#
_cell.length_a   1.000
_cell.length_b   1.000
_cell.length_c   1.000
_cell.angle_alpha   90.00
_cell.angle_beta   90.00
_cell.angle_gamma   90.00
#
_symmetry.space_group_name_H-M   'P 1'
#
loop_
_entity.id
_entity.type
_entity.pdbx_description
1 polymer ?
#
loop_
_entity_poly.entity_id
_entity_poly.type
_entity_poly.pdbx_seq_one_letter_code
_entity_poly.pdbx_strand_id
1 'polypeptide(L)'
;MASPDVISLTPHHAKYYAYDLTRRAASGMDRLSMALFDASVDLNPHQIEAALFALQNPLSKGVILADEVGLGKTIEAGIVLCQYWAERRRRLLVLCPASLRKQWALELQEKFNLPAVVLDAKAYRQARREARNPLDQGAILILSYNFANSIRDELRAIRWDLVVIDEAHKLRNAYRPSNKVGQGIRWATEDCRKLLLTATPLQNSLLELYGLSTLIDEHLFGDVDAFRAQYAGAGSNLGALRQRLSTFCKRTLRNQVTEYIRYT
;
A
#
# COMPACT_ATOMS: atom_id res chain seq x y z
N MET A 1 -53.21 28.63 -7.65
CA MET A 1 -52.16 27.70 -8.08
C MET A 1 -50.85 28.18 -7.41
N ALA A 2 -50.41 27.48 -6.39
CA ALA A 2 -49.13 27.80 -5.70
C ALA A 2 -47.99 27.31 -6.56
N SER A 3 -47.02 28.18 -6.86
CA SER A 3 -45.76 27.82 -7.54
C SER A 3 -45.02 26.80 -6.68
N PRO A 4 -44.43 25.75 -7.27
CA PRO A 4 -43.61 24.82 -6.50
C PRO A 4 -42.40 25.57 -5.93
N ASP A 5 -42.20 25.45 -4.63
CA ASP A 5 -41.01 25.96 -3.94
C ASP A 5 -39.73 25.44 -4.61
N VAL A 6 -39.01 26.33 -5.29
CA VAL A 6 -37.70 26.03 -5.83
C VAL A 6 -36.74 25.90 -4.66
N ILE A 7 -36.42 24.67 -4.29
CA ILE A 7 -35.41 24.38 -3.27
C ILE A 7 -34.07 24.93 -3.79
N SER A 8 -33.66 26.07 -3.23
CA SER A 8 -32.33 26.66 -3.53
C SER A 8 -31.24 25.79 -2.93
N LEU A 9 -30.55 25.03 -3.80
CA LEU A 9 -29.38 24.24 -3.43
C LEU A 9 -28.22 25.18 -3.11
N THR A 10 -27.81 25.22 -1.86
CA THR A 10 -26.55 25.92 -1.48
C THR A 10 -25.34 25.15 -2.00
N PRO A 11 -24.17 25.82 -2.18
CA PRO A 11 -22.93 25.14 -2.55
C PRO A 11 -22.56 23.98 -1.60
N HIS A 12 -22.95 24.08 -0.33
CA HIS A 12 -22.78 23.01 0.66
C HIS A 12 -23.67 21.80 0.35
N HIS A 13 -24.95 22.02 0.05
CA HIS A 13 -25.87 20.96 -0.36
C HIS A 13 -25.41 20.29 -1.66
N ALA A 14 -24.96 21.07 -2.65
CA ALA A 14 -24.43 20.54 -3.90
C ALA A 14 -23.21 19.63 -3.66
N LYS A 15 -22.29 20.07 -2.79
CA LYS A 15 -21.11 19.27 -2.41
C LYS A 15 -21.49 18.00 -1.64
N TYR A 16 -22.46 18.11 -0.73
CA TYR A 16 -22.96 16.97 0.04
C TYR A 16 -23.63 15.93 -0.88
N TYR A 17 -24.53 16.35 -1.76
CA TYR A 17 -25.20 15.45 -2.69
C TYR A 17 -24.25 14.86 -3.73
N ALA A 18 -23.29 15.62 -4.25
CA ALA A 18 -22.26 15.10 -5.12
C ALA A 18 -21.42 14.02 -4.41
N TYR A 19 -21.07 14.24 -3.14
CA TYR A 19 -20.37 13.26 -2.31
C TYR A 19 -21.23 12.01 -2.04
N ASP A 20 -22.52 12.20 -1.70
CA ASP A 20 -23.43 11.08 -1.41
C ASP A 20 -23.73 10.26 -2.67
N LEU A 21 -23.88 10.91 -3.84
CA LEU A 21 -24.05 10.25 -5.12
C LEU A 21 -22.80 9.45 -5.52
N THR A 22 -21.62 10.02 -5.36
CA THR A 22 -20.36 9.30 -5.64
C THR A 22 -20.14 8.14 -4.67
N ARG A 23 -20.63 8.24 -3.44
CA ARG A 23 -20.55 7.18 -2.43
C ARG A 23 -21.53 6.03 -2.70
N ARG A 24 -22.74 6.33 -3.22
CA ARG A 24 -23.79 5.33 -3.49
C ARG A 24 -23.64 4.66 -4.87
N ALA A 25 -22.97 5.30 -5.81
CA ALA A 25 -23.08 4.95 -7.24
C ALA A 25 -22.20 3.81 -7.70
N ALA A 26 -21.33 3.22 -6.85
CA ALA A 26 -20.47 2.15 -7.37
C ALA A 26 -20.18 1.08 -6.33
N SER A 27 -20.39 -0.18 -6.68
CA SER A 27 -19.75 -1.31 -6.01
C SER A 27 -18.23 -1.11 -6.05
N GLY A 28 -17.45 -1.76 -5.17
CA GLY A 28 -15.99 -1.65 -5.19
C GLY A 28 -15.40 -1.95 -6.57
N MET A 29 -16.04 -2.83 -7.35
CA MET A 29 -15.64 -3.21 -8.71
C MET A 29 -15.85 -2.05 -9.72
N ASP A 30 -16.99 -1.37 -9.68
CA ASP A 30 -17.31 -0.28 -10.62
C ASP A 30 -16.37 0.92 -10.39
N ARG A 31 -16.06 1.23 -9.12
CA ARG A 31 -15.10 2.30 -8.78
C ARG A 31 -13.70 1.98 -9.30
N LEU A 32 -13.27 0.73 -9.15
CA LEU A 32 -11.99 0.27 -9.65
C LEU A 32 -11.92 0.33 -11.18
N SER A 33 -12.99 -0.07 -11.88
CA SER A 33 -13.08 0.00 -13.34
C SER A 33 -12.91 1.42 -13.86
N MET A 34 -13.52 2.40 -13.21
CA MET A 34 -13.35 3.82 -13.55
C MET A 34 -11.92 4.33 -13.32
N ALA A 35 -11.28 3.89 -12.23
CA ALA A 35 -9.91 4.29 -11.91
C ALA A 35 -8.88 3.70 -12.89
N LEU A 36 -9.22 2.57 -13.51
CA LEU A 36 -8.34 1.86 -14.46
C LEU A 36 -8.63 2.20 -15.94
N PHE A 37 -9.51 3.16 -16.19
CA PHE A 37 -9.90 3.49 -17.58
C PHE A 37 -8.70 3.85 -18.48
N ASP A 38 -7.69 4.51 -17.93
CA ASP A 38 -6.47 4.91 -18.64
C ASP A 38 -5.32 3.89 -18.49
N ALA A 39 -5.55 2.75 -17.87
CA ALA A 39 -4.52 1.74 -17.67
C ALA A 39 -4.33 0.88 -18.93
N SER A 40 -3.08 0.72 -19.36
CA SER A 40 -2.69 -0.09 -20.53
C SER A 40 -2.12 -1.46 -20.06
N VAL A 41 -2.87 -2.18 -19.21
CA VAL A 41 -2.41 -3.44 -18.63
C VAL A 41 -3.50 -4.51 -18.70
N ASP A 42 -3.12 -5.71 -19.11
CA ASP A 42 -3.98 -6.88 -19.02
C ASP A 42 -4.04 -7.33 -17.55
N LEU A 43 -5.25 -7.30 -17.00
CA LEU A 43 -5.48 -7.61 -15.59
C LEU A 43 -5.96 -9.04 -15.40
N ASN A 44 -5.30 -9.76 -14.52
CA ASN A 44 -5.74 -11.10 -14.14
C ASN A 44 -6.70 -11.05 -12.94
N PRO A 45 -7.66 -11.99 -12.83
CA PRO A 45 -8.67 -12.01 -11.77
C PRO A 45 -8.06 -11.92 -10.35
N HIS A 46 -6.98 -12.66 -10.07
CA HIS A 46 -6.33 -12.65 -8.77
C HIS A 46 -5.76 -11.28 -8.40
N GLN A 47 -5.26 -10.51 -9.39
CA GLN A 47 -4.71 -9.16 -9.17
C GLN A 47 -5.83 -8.18 -8.79
N ILE A 48 -6.98 -8.29 -9.44
CA ILE A 48 -8.17 -7.49 -9.10
C ILE A 48 -8.66 -7.84 -7.69
N GLU A 49 -8.74 -9.12 -7.35
CA GLU A 49 -9.13 -9.56 -6.02
C GLU A 49 -8.15 -9.10 -4.93
N ALA A 50 -6.83 -9.13 -5.20
CA ALA A 50 -5.81 -8.63 -4.27
C ALA A 50 -5.96 -7.12 -4.05
N ALA A 51 -6.17 -6.36 -5.12
CA ALA A 51 -6.39 -4.92 -5.03
C ALA A 51 -7.70 -4.57 -4.29
N LEU A 52 -8.80 -5.27 -4.58
CA LEU A 52 -10.07 -5.11 -3.85
C LEU A 52 -9.91 -5.42 -2.36
N PHE A 53 -9.21 -6.50 -2.01
CA PHE A 53 -8.90 -6.82 -0.62
C PHE A 53 -8.15 -5.68 0.08
N ALA A 54 -7.16 -5.09 -0.60
CA ALA A 54 -6.42 -3.95 -0.06
C ALA A 54 -7.28 -2.68 0.10
N LEU A 55 -8.26 -2.45 -0.78
CA LEU A 55 -9.14 -1.29 -0.75
C LEU A 55 -10.31 -1.42 0.24
N GLN A 56 -10.85 -2.63 0.41
CA GLN A 56 -12.05 -2.91 1.22
C GLN A 56 -11.80 -2.94 2.72
N ASN A 57 -10.58 -2.81 3.19
CA ASN A 57 -10.22 -2.91 4.60
C ASN A 57 -9.91 -1.52 5.23
N PRO A 58 -10.90 -0.60 5.34
CA PRO A 58 -10.67 0.79 5.70
C PRO A 58 -10.23 1.00 7.15
N LEU A 59 -10.55 0.06 8.04
CA LEU A 59 -10.22 0.13 9.47
C LEU A 59 -8.81 -0.37 9.78
N SER A 60 -8.18 -1.11 8.88
CA SER A 60 -6.80 -1.56 9.04
C SER A 60 -5.82 -0.46 8.68
N LYS A 61 -4.76 -0.30 9.49
CA LYS A 61 -3.63 0.58 9.15
C LYS A 61 -2.82 0.08 7.94
N GLY A 62 -3.11 -1.12 7.44
CA GLY A 62 -2.49 -1.66 6.23
C GLY A 62 -2.81 -3.12 5.98
N VAL A 63 -2.33 -3.60 4.83
CA VAL A 63 -2.48 -4.99 4.39
C VAL A 63 -1.18 -5.52 3.81
N ILE A 64 -1.06 -6.85 3.78
CA ILE A 64 0.04 -7.58 3.14
C ILE A 64 -0.51 -8.31 1.92
N LEU A 65 0.04 -8.05 0.74
CA LEU A 65 -0.12 -8.88 -0.44
C LEU A 65 1.09 -9.80 -0.57
N ALA A 66 0.85 -11.09 -0.43
CA ALA A 66 1.88 -12.10 -0.26
C ALA A 66 1.89 -13.12 -1.41
N ASP A 67 1.47 -12.70 -2.60
CA ASP A 67 1.41 -13.51 -3.80
C ASP A 67 2.79 -13.99 -4.25
N GLU A 68 2.86 -15.18 -4.82
CA GLU A 68 4.13 -15.76 -5.29
C GLU A 68 4.85 -14.87 -6.30
N VAL A 69 6.15 -15.09 -6.46
CA VAL A 69 6.98 -14.36 -7.45
C VAL A 69 6.40 -14.57 -8.84
N GLY A 70 6.29 -13.48 -9.62
CA GLY A 70 5.80 -13.53 -11.01
C GLY A 70 4.28 -13.43 -11.17
N LEU A 71 3.50 -13.35 -10.09
CA LEU A 71 2.05 -13.14 -10.16
C LEU A 71 1.64 -11.66 -10.33
N GLY A 72 2.61 -10.75 -10.33
CA GLY A 72 2.36 -9.36 -10.67
C GLY A 72 2.00 -8.46 -9.48
N LYS A 73 2.64 -8.63 -8.32
CA LYS A 73 2.43 -7.76 -7.14
C LYS A 73 2.54 -6.27 -7.43
N THR A 74 3.44 -5.88 -8.35
CA THR A 74 3.54 -4.48 -8.81
C THR A 74 2.25 -4.03 -9.50
N ILE A 75 1.61 -4.93 -10.25
CA ILE A 75 0.31 -4.65 -10.90
C ILE A 75 -0.78 -4.49 -9.83
N GLU A 76 -0.85 -5.39 -8.86
CA GLU A 76 -1.79 -5.29 -7.73
C GLU A 76 -1.68 -3.95 -7.00
N ALA A 77 -0.45 -3.55 -6.68
CA ALA A 77 -0.20 -2.26 -6.05
C ALA A 77 -0.48 -1.07 -6.99
N GLY A 78 -0.18 -1.21 -8.29
CA GLY A 78 -0.52 -0.23 -9.32
C GLY A 78 -2.01 0.05 -9.39
N ILE A 79 -2.84 -1.00 -9.34
CA ILE A 79 -4.31 -0.88 -9.31
C ILE A 79 -4.76 -0.09 -8.06
N VAL A 80 -4.19 -0.40 -6.88
CA VAL A 80 -4.50 0.33 -5.65
C VAL A 80 -4.09 1.80 -5.75
N LEU A 81 -2.90 2.08 -6.29
CA LEU A 81 -2.40 3.44 -6.49
C LEU A 81 -3.27 4.23 -7.48
N CYS A 82 -3.77 3.60 -8.57
CA CYS A 82 -4.73 4.21 -9.50
C CYS A 82 -6.01 4.64 -8.78
N GLN A 83 -6.56 3.77 -7.92
CA GLN A 83 -7.76 4.10 -7.16
C GLN A 83 -7.56 5.31 -6.25
N TYR A 84 -6.45 5.33 -5.50
CA TYR A 84 -6.11 6.48 -4.65
C TYR A 84 -5.93 7.76 -5.47
N TRP A 85 -5.25 7.66 -6.62
CA TRP A 85 -5.02 8.78 -7.52
C TRP A 85 -6.33 9.34 -8.10
N ALA A 86 -7.24 8.47 -8.53
CA ALA A 86 -8.56 8.83 -9.03
C ALA A 86 -9.42 9.51 -7.93
N GLU A 87 -9.28 9.08 -6.67
CA GLU A 87 -9.93 9.69 -5.50
C GLU A 87 -9.29 11.03 -5.06
N ARG A 88 -8.31 11.55 -5.82
CA ARG A 88 -7.50 12.74 -5.49
C ARG A 88 -6.68 12.64 -4.19
N ARG A 89 -6.44 11.44 -3.73
CA ARG A 89 -5.54 11.11 -2.62
C ARG A 89 -4.14 10.91 -3.19
N ARG A 90 -3.39 11.98 -3.31
CA ARG A 90 -2.17 12.03 -4.15
C ARG A 90 -0.87 12.00 -3.36
N ARG A 91 -0.92 12.00 -2.04
CA ARG A 91 0.28 11.82 -1.21
C ARG A 91 0.63 10.34 -1.13
N LEU A 92 1.23 9.83 -2.21
CA LEU A 92 1.53 8.42 -2.40
C LEU A 92 3.03 8.20 -2.40
N LEU A 93 3.48 7.23 -1.62
CA LEU A 93 4.89 6.91 -1.42
C LEU A 93 5.13 5.43 -1.71
N VAL A 94 6.15 5.11 -2.52
CA VAL A 94 6.65 3.76 -2.74
C VAL A 94 8.04 3.64 -2.15
N LEU A 95 8.21 2.71 -1.22
CA LEU A 95 9.48 2.32 -0.62
C LEU A 95 9.88 0.96 -1.17
N CYS A 96 11.03 0.89 -1.82
CA CYS A 96 11.50 -0.35 -2.46
C CYS A 96 13.02 -0.48 -2.38
N PRO A 97 13.60 -1.66 -2.70
CA PRO A 97 15.04 -1.79 -2.93
C PRO A 97 15.56 -0.80 -3.97
N ALA A 98 16.78 -0.31 -3.77
CA ALA A 98 17.36 0.72 -4.65
C ALA A 98 17.40 0.31 -6.14
N SER A 99 17.57 -0.99 -6.42
CA SER A 99 17.57 -1.56 -7.78
C SER A 99 16.22 -1.51 -8.48
N LEU A 100 15.11 -1.51 -7.73
CA LEU A 100 13.76 -1.57 -8.29
C LEU A 100 13.13 -0.20 -8.55
N ARG A 101 13.74 0.89 -8.09
CA ARG A 101 13.15 2.24 -8.18
C ARG A 101 12.81 2.67 -9.61
N LYS A 102 13.72 2.42 -10.55
CA LYS A 102 13.52 2.78 -11.96
C LYS A 102 12.43 1.93 -12.59
N GLN A 103 12.41 0.64 -12.27
CA GLN A 103 11.37 -0.28 -12.74
C GLN A 103 9.99 0.17 -12.23
N TRP A 104 9.87 0.52 -10.96
CA TRP A 104 8.63 1.05 -10.39
C TRP A 104 8.14 2.31 -11.12
N ALA A 105 9.05 3.27 -11.39
CA ALA A 105 8.68 4.48 -12.12
C ALA A 105 8.18 4.17 -13.54
N LEU A 106 8.89 3.28 -14.24
CA LEU A 106 8.53 2.87 -15.60
C LEU A 106 7.17 2.15 -15.62
N GLU A 107 6.97 1.17 -14.74
CA GLU A 107 5.71 0.41 -14.69
C GLU A 107 4.51 1.29 -14.34
N LEU A 108 4.66 2.22 -13.38
CA LEU A 108 3.58 3.16 -13.04
C LEU A 108 3.23 4.08 -14.21
N GLN A 109 4.22 4.53 -14.95
CA GLN A 109 4.01 5.42 -16.10
C GLN A 109 3.45 4.67 -17.31
N GLU A 110 4.05 3.54 -17.71
CA GLU A 110 3.68 2.84 -18.94
C GLU A 110 2.38 2.05 -18.81
N LYS A 111 2.17 1.38 -17.66
CA LYS A 111 1.01 0.51 -17.45
C LYS A 111 -0.20 1.23 -16.88
N PHE A 112 0.02 2.27 -16.07
CA PHE A 112 -1.05 2.93 -15.32
C PHE A 112 -1.20 4.42 -15.63
N ASN A 113 -0.37 4.97 -16.51
CA ASN A 113 -0.34 6.41 -16.82
C ASN A 113 -0.28 7.31 -15.57
N LEU A 114 0.40 6.84 -14.52
CA LEU A 114 0.55 7.55 -13.24
C LEU A 114 1.88 8.31 -13.23
N PRO A 115 1.88 9.61 -12.87
CA PRO A 115 3.12 10.34 -12.71
C PRO A 115 3.91 9.80 -11.51
N ALA A 116 5.15 9.38 -11.75
CA ALA A 116 6.02 8.82 -10.74
C ALA A 116 7.42 9.43 -10.82
N VAL A 117 8.01 9.72 -9.67
CA VAL A 117 9.34 10.34 -9.57
C VAL A 117 10.23 9.53 -8.63
N VAL A 118 11.37 9.11 -9.15
CA VAL A 118 12.44 8.53 -8.32
C VAL A 118 13.19 9.64 -7.63
N LEU A 119 13.03 9.72 -6.31
CA LEU A 119 13.73 10.69 -5.49
C LEU A 119 14.93 10.01 -4.80
N ASP A 120 16.13 10.42 -5.17
CA ASP A 120 17.37 10.00 -4.51
C ASP A 120 18.03 11.19 -3.80
N ALA A 121 19.16 10.93 -3.11
CA ALA A 121 19.86 11.95 -2.36
C ALA A 121 20.39 13.11 -3.25
N LYS A 122 20.66 12.87 -4.54
CA LYS A 122 21.13 13.90 -5.48
C LYS A 122 19.96 14.80 -5.88
N ALA A 123 18.86 14.21 -6.34
CA ALA A 123 17.66 14.93 -6.74
C ALA A 123 17.06 15.71 -5.54
N TYR A 124 17.05 15.12 -4.35
CA TYR A 124 16.61 15.76 -3.11
C TYR A 124 17.43 17.03 -2.80
N ARG A 125 18.77 16.92 -2.80
CA ARG A 125 19.65 18.08 -2.52
C ARG A 125 19.51 19.16 -3.58
N GLN A 126 19.33 18.79 -4.84
CA GLN A 126 19.12 19.74 -5.92
C GLN A 126 17.81 20.53 -5.73
N ALA A 127 16.69 19.84 -5.49
CA ALA A 127 15.41 20.50 -5.25
C ALA A 127 15.46 21.46 -4.03
N ARG A 128 16.17 21.07 -2.97
CA ARG A 128 16.38 21.94 -1.79
C ARG A 128 17.19 23.19 -2.12
N ARG A 129 18.24 23.07 -2.96
CA ARG A 129 19.02 24.24 -3.41
C ARG A 129 18.19 25.20 -4.25
N GLU A 130 17.22 24.69 -4.99
CA GLU A 130 16.31 25.47 -5.82
C GLU A 130 15.09 25.99 -5.03
N ALA A 131 15.14 25.94 -3.70
CA ALA A 131 14.06 26.33 -2.78
C ALA A 131 12.72 25.63 -3.06
N ARG A 132 12.74 24.44 -3.70
CA ARG A 132 11.57 23.59 -3.93
C ARG A 132 11.45 22.57 -2.82
N ASN A 133 10.20 22.21 -2.45
CA ASN A 133 9.98 21.09 -1.56
C ASN A 133 10.15 19.76 -2.35
N PRO A 134 11.19 18.96 -2.10
CA PRO A 134 11.43 17.73 -2.84
C PRO A 134 10.38 16.65 -2.60
N LEU A 135 9.57 16.76 -1.54
CA LEU A 135 8.54 15.79 -1.19
C LEU A 135 7.13 16.18 -1.68
N ASP A 136 7.00 17.35 -2.32
CA ASP A 136 5.72 17.84 -2.90
C ASP A 136 5.90 18.08 -4.39
N GLN A 137 5.86 17.02 -5.19
CA GLN A 137 6.12 17.05 -6.64
C GLN A 137 4.87 16.75 -7.47
N GLY A 138 3.70 16.63 -6.86
CA GLY A 138 2.47 16.28 -7.59
C GLY A 138 2.53 14.92 -8.30
N ALA A 139 3.38 14.01 -7.82
CA ALA A 139 3.64 12.69 -8.37
C ALA A 139 3.81 11.66 -7.26
N ILE A 140 3.71 10.38 -7.61
CA ILE A 140 4.03 9.28 -6.70
C ILE A 140 5.55 9.28 -6.47
N LEU A 141 5.97 9.40 -5.22
CA LEU A 141 7.38 9.39 -4.87
C LEU A 141 7.89 7.96 -4.67
N ILE A 142 9.04 7.67 -5.26
CA ILE A 142 9.70 6.36 -5.16
C ILE A 142 11.06 6.53 -4.50
N LEU A 143 11.24 5.96 -3.31
CA LEU A 143 12.45 6.04 -2.52
C LEU A 143 13.02 4.66 -2.22
N SER A 144 14.35 4.60 -2.06
CA SER A 144 14.96 3.41 -1.45
C SER A 144 14.84 3.44 0.06
N TYR A 145 14.86 2.28 0.71
CA TYR A 145 14.80 2.16 2.17
C TYR A 145 15.85 2.99 2.91
N ASN A 146 17.11 2.93 2.45
CA ASN A 146 18.19 3.67 3.10
C ASN A 146 18.01 5.17 2.97
N PHE A 147 17.57 5.64 1.78
CA PHE A 147 17.31 7.05 1.58
C PHE A 147 16.09 7.52 2.38
N ALA A 148 15.00 6.75 2.40
CA ALA A 148 13.83 7.03 3.22
C ALA A 148 14.19 7.14 4.71
N ASN A 149 15.01 6.21 5.22
CA ASN A 149 15.50 6.29 6.59
C ASN A 149 16.36 7.53 6.87
N SER A 150 17.13 8.02 5.88
CA SER A 150 17.97 9.23 6.06
C SER A 150 17.17 10.54 6.15
N ILE A 151 15.94 10.55 5.62
CA ILE A 151 15.01 11.69 5.65
C ILE A 151 13.73 11.37 6.43
N ARG A 152 13.81 10.44 7.38
CA ARG A 152 12.65 9.92 8.11
C ARG A 152 11.84 11.01 8.84
N ASP A 153 12.51 12.03 9.35
CA ASP A 153 11.86 13.12 10.08
C ASP A 153 10.96 13.95 9.14
N GLU A 154 11.45 14.24 7.93
CA GLU A 154 10.66 14.92 6.90
C GLU A 154 9.52 14.05 6.36
N LEU A 155 9.75 12.72 6.21
CA LEU A 155 8.69 11.80 5.81
C LEU A 155 7.58 11.72 6.86
N ARG A 156 7.93 11.72 8.16
CA ARG A 156 6.96 11.71 9.26
C ARG A 156 6.10 12.98 9.30
N ALA A 157 6.67 14.11 8.90
CA ALA A 157 5.95 15.38 8.86
C ALA A 157 4.84 15.44 7.80
N ILE A 158 4.82 14.48 6.87
CA ILE A 158 3.84 14.40 5.79
C ILE A 158 2.79 13.33 6.13
N ARG A 159 1.52 13.71 6.05
CA ARG A 159 0.42 12.76 6.12
C ARG A 159 0.24 12.07 4.77
N TRP A 160 0.90 10.94 4.60
CA TRP A 160 0.76 10.12 3.39
C TRP A 160 -0.61 9.44 3.34
N ASP A 161 -1.24 9.44 2.17
CA ASP A 161 -2.51 8.74 1.94
C ASP A 161 -2.30 7.23 1.85
N LEU A 162 -1.18 6.80 1.25
CA LEU A 162 -0.76 5.41 1.16
C LEU A 162 0.77 5.32 1.05
N VAL A 163 1.35 4.38 1.78
CA VAL A 163 2.76 3.98 1.67
C VAL A 163 2.81 2.53 1.20
N VAL A 164 3.33 2.31 -0.01
CA VAL A 164 3.62 0.98 -0.54
C VAL A 164 5.03 0.59 -0.13
N ILE A 165 5.21 -0.60 0.44
CA ILE A 165 6.51 -1.15 0.83
C ILE A 165 6.73 -2.43 0.04
N ASP A 166 7.54 -2.36 -1.01
CA ASP A 166 7.85 -3.51 -1.86
C ASP A 166 9.03 -4.31 -1.31
N GLU A 167 9.03 -5.61 -1.52
CA GLU A 167 9.97 -6.56 -0.91
C GLU A 167 10.05 -6.40 0.62
N ALA A 168 8.88 -6.27 1.25
CA ALA A 168 8.75 -5.97 2.68
C ALA A 168 9.45 -7.00 3.59
N HIS A 169 9.70 -8.22 3.11
CA HIS A 169 10.47 -9.23 3.83
C HIS A 169 11.88 -8.74 4.23
N LYS A 170 12.46 -7.77 3.51
CA LYS A 170 13.75 -7.16 3.87
C LYS A 170 13.68 -6.35 5.17
N LEU A 171 12.48 -5.93 5.56
CA LEU A 171 12.21 -5.19 6.80
C LEU A 171 11.59 -6.06 7.91
N ARG A 172 11.46 -7.39 7.72
CA ARG A 172 10.85 -8.33 8.68
C ARG A 172 11.42 -8.29 10.10
N ASN A 173 12.61 -7.76 10.28
CA ASN A 173 13.24 -7.56 11.59
C ASN A 173 13.08 -6.13 12.14
N ALA A 174 12.13 -5.34 11.61
CA ALA A 174 11.90 -3.96 12.06
C ALA A 174 11.53 -3.83 13.55
N TYR A 175 11.04 -4.90 14.18
CA TYR A 175 10.79 -4.95 15.62
C TYR A 175 12.09 -5.01 16.46
N ARG A 176 13.22 -5.40 15.88
CA ARG A 176 14.52 -5.49 16.59
C ARG A 176 15.21 -4.13 16.63
N PRO A 177 15.74 -3.69 17.80
CA PRO A 177 16.47 -2.42 17.90
C PRO A 177 17.71 -2.32 17.00
N SER A 178 18.31 -3.47 16.65
CA SER A 178 19.49 -3.52 15.75
C SER A 178 19.17 -3.14 14.30
N ASN A 179 17.92 -3.27 13.86
CA ASN A 179 17.51 -2.92 12.50
C ASN A 179 17.11 -1.44 12.40
N LYS A 180 18.11 -0.56 12.37
CA LYS A 180 17.91 0.89 12.34
C LYS A 180 17.07 1.37 11.14
N VAL A 181 17.22 0.76 9.97
CA VAL A 181 16.47 1.13 8.76
C VAL A 181 15.00 0.75 8.92
N GLY A 182 14.72 -0.49 9.33
CA GLY A 182 13.34 -0.93 9.58
C GLY A 182 12.64 -0.12 10.67
N GLN A 183 13.36 0.17 11.76
CA GLN A 183 12.88 1.04 12.84
C GLN A 183 12.54 2.46 12.34
N GLY A 184 13.45 3.06 11.57
CA GLY A 184 13.23 4.41 11.03
C GLY A 184 12.06 4.48 10.06
N ILE A 185 11.89 3.49 9.17
CA ILE A 185 10.74 3.42 8.25
C ILE A 185 9.44 3.21 9.04
N ARG A 186 9.43 2.27 10.00
CA ARG A 186 8.26 2.03 10.86
C ARG A 186 7.81 3.31 11.55
N TRP A 187 8.75 4.01 12.18
CA TRP A 187 8.49 5.26 12.88
C TRP A 187 8.01 6.38 11.94
N ALA A 188 8.65 6.53 10.76
CA ALA A 188 8.28 7.58 9.80
C ALA A 188 6.90 7.38 9.17
N THR A 189 6.40 6.14 9.14
CA THR A 189 5.13 5.78 8.50
C THR A 189 4.07 5.29 9.49
N GLU A 190 4.25 5.50 10.79
CA GLU A 190 3.40 4.96 11.86
C GLU A 190 1.91 5.25 11.65
N ASP A 191 1.58 6.50 11.34
CA ASP A 191 0.21 6.98 11.18
C ASP A 191 -0.32 6.87 9.73
N CYS A 192 0.46 6.26 8.84
CA CYS A 192 0.09 6.12 7.43
C CYS A 192 -0.54 4.77 7.16
N ARG A 193 -1.47 4.73 6.19
CA ARG A 193 -1.92 3.46 5.63
C ARG A 193 -0.82 2.80 4.80
N LYS A 194 -0.64 1.49 4.94
CA LYS A 194 0.45 0.75 4.32
C LYS A 194 -0.05 -0.40 3.46
N LEU A 195 0.63 -0.60 2.33
CA LEU A 195 0.48 -1.76 1.48
C LEU A 195 1.84 -2.46 1.39
N LEU A 196 1.98 -3.60 2.05
CA LEU A 196 3.20 -4.40 2.04
C LEU A 196 3.14 -5.44 0.93
N LEU A 197 4.15 -5.48 0.08
CA LEU A 197 4.30 -6.48 -0.98
C LEU A 197 5.45 -7.41 -0.63
N THR A 198 5.22 -8.70 -0.65
CA THR A 198 6.27 -9.71 -0.41
C THR A 198 5.89 -11.04 -1.04
N ALA A 199 6.87 -11.75 -1.60
CA ALA A 199 6.64 -13.13 -2.05
C ALA A 199 6.83 -14.15 -0.91
N THR A 200 7.49 -13.75 0.17
CA THR A 200 7.88 -14.64 1.27
C THR A 200 7.49 -14.02 2.62
N PRO A 201 6.19 -14.02 2.97
CA PRO A 201 5.73 -13.45 4.24
C PRO A 201 6.22 -14.27 5.44
N LEU A 202 6.49 -15.56 5.21
CA LEU A 202 7.00 -16.51 6.17
C LEU A 202 8.05 -17.38 5.48
N GLN A 203 9.31 -17.26 5.86
CA GLN A 203 10.41 -18.05 5.27
C GLN A 203 11.00 -19.02 6.30
N ASN A 204 11.40 -18.54 7.46
CA ASN A 204 12.13 -19.34 8.45
C ASN A 204 11.42 -19.43 9.81
N SER A 205 10.63 -18.43 10.20
CA SER A 205 9.96 -18.43 11.49
C SER A 205 8.72 -17.53 11.53
N LEU A 206 7.78 -17.85 12.43
CA LEU A 206 6.60 -17.01 12.69
C LEU A 206 6.96 -15.58 13.13
N LEU A 207 8.16 -15.38 13.68
CA LEU A 207 8.64 -14.05 14.06
C LEU A 207 8.89 -13.11 12.87
N GLU A 208 9.09 -13.66 11.67
CA GLU A 208 9.17 -12.84 10.45
C GLU A 208 7.81 -12.22 10.12
N LEU A 209 6.75 -13.00 10.29
CA LEU A 209 5.39 -12.52 10.13
C LEU A 209 5.02 -11.48 11.20
N TYR A 210 5.42 -11.73 12.46
CA TYR A 210 5.32 -10.73 13.53
C TYR A 210 6.02 -9.43 13.12
N GLY A 211 7.25 -9.51 12.63
CA GLY A 211 7.99 -8.33 12.19
C GLY A 211 7.34 -7.57 11.03
N LEU A 212 6.71 -8.27 10.08
CA LEU A 212 5.92 -7.63 9.01
C LEU A 212 4.65 -6.97 9.58
N SER A 213 3.98 -7.60 10.52
CA SER A 213 2.79 -7.02 11.14
C SER A 213 3.10 -5.75 11.93
N THR A 214 4.28 -5.66 12.56
CA THR A 214 4.71 -4.42 13.27
C THR A 214 4.98 -3.25 12.35
N LEU A 215 5.25 -3.50 11.06
CA LEU A 215 5.32 -2.43 10.06
C LEU A 215 3.93 -1.82 9.79
N ILE A 216 2.87 -2.61 9.88
CA ILE A 216 1.49 -2.16 9.70
C ILE A 216 1.03 -1.44 10.97
N ASP A 217 1.02 -2.16 12.07
CA ASP A 217 0.64 -1.68 13.39
C ASP A 217 1.40 -2.48 14.47
N GLU A 218 2.13 -1.79 15.34
CA GLU A 218 2.90 -2.44 16.40
C GLU A 218 2.03 -3.15 17.44
N HIS A 219 0.76 -2.75 17.56
CA HIS A 219 -0.19 -3.33 18.50
C HIS A 219 -1.01 -4.49 17.94
N LEU A 220 -0.80 -4.85 16.67
CA LEU A 220 -1.62 -5.86 15.97
C LEU A 220 -1.61 -7.22 16.69
N PHE A 221 -0.47 -7.64 17.23
CA PHE A 221 -0.28 -8.88 17.96
C PHE A 221 0.26 -8.70 19.40
N GLY A 222 0.30 -7.47 19.90
CA GLY A 222 0.95 -7.14 21.15
C GLY A 222 2.47 -7.22 21.06
N ASP A 223 3.14 -7.48 22.19
CA ASP A 223 4.60 -7.61 22.20
C ASP A 223 5.08 -8.97 21.64
N VAL A 224 6.38 -9.07 21.41
CA VAL A 224 7.00 -10.27 20.81
C VAL A 224 6.89 -11.50 21.70
N ASP A 225 6.87 -11.33 23.02
CA ASP A 225 6.83 -12.46 23.97
C ASP A 225 5.41 -12.99 24.09
N ALA A 226 4.40 -12.13 24.08
CA ALA A 226 2.99 -12.50 23.96
C ALA A 226 2.72 -13.27 22.65
N PHE A 227 3.26 -12.77 21.53
CA PHE A 227 3.15 -13.46 20.25
C PHE A 227 3.79 -14.85 20.27
N ARG A 228 5.00 -14.98 20.85
CA ARG A 228 5.68 -16.29 20.98
C ARG A 228 4.89 -17.25 21.84
N ALA A 229 4.42 -16.80 22.99
CA ALA A 229 3.64 -17.63 23.91
C ALA A 229 2.36 -18.16 23.24
N GLN A 230 1.69 -17.33 22.46
CA GLN A 230 0.41 -17.66 21.86
C GLN A 230 0.53 -18.52 20.58
N TYR A 231 1.56 -18.28 19.75
CA TYR A 231 1.62 -18.84 18.40
C TYR A 231 2.88 -19.66 18.08
N ALA A 232 3.95 -19.57 18.87
CA ALA A 232 5.21 -20.26 18.58
C ALA A 232 5.58 -21.34 19.64
N GLY A 233 4.75 -21.57 20.66
CA GLY A 233 4.98 -22.57 21.72
C GLY A 233 4.35 -23.93 21.43
N ALA A 234 4.66 -24.92 22.25
CA ALA A 234 3.97 -26.21 22.26
C ALA A 234 2.49 -26.01 22.61
N GLY A 235 1.57 -26.44 21.75
CA GLY A 235 0.13 -26.18 21.89
C GLY A 235 -0.36 -24.87 21.24
N SER A 236 0.45 -24.27 20.37
CA SER A 236 0.13 -23.02 19.67
C SER A 236 -1.18 -23.09 18.89
N ASN A 237 -2.00 -22.02 18.96
CA ASN A 237 -3.25 -21.91 18.23
C ASN A 237 -3.01 -21.33 16.82
N LEU A 238 -2.45 -22.16 15.92
CA LEU A 238 -2.21 -21.78 14.54
C LEU A 238 -3.51 -21.48 13.76
N GLY A 239 -4.64 -22.09 14.16
CA GLY A 239 -5.95 -21.80 13.56
C GLY A 239 -6.38 -20.36 13.83
N ALA A 240 -6.27 -19.88 15.07
CA ALA A 240 -6.55 -18.50 15.42
C ALA A 240 -5.60 -17.51 14.73
N LEU A 241 -4.32 -17.87 14.60
CA LEU A 241 -3.37 -17.06 13.84
C LEU A 241 -3.79 -16.92 12.38
N ARG A 242 -4.16 -18.04 11.72
CA ARG A 242 -4.62 -18.06 10.33
C ARG A 242 -5.85 -17.18 10.11
N GLN A 243 -6.84 -17.30 11.01
CA GLN A 243 -8.04 -16.49 10.95
C GLN A 243 -7.71 -15.00 11.10
N ARG A 244 -6.83 -14.64 12.03
CA ARG A 244 -6.41 -13.25 12.21
C ARG A 244 -5.61 -12.72 11.03
N LEU A 245 -4.74 -13.53 10.44
CA LEU A 245 -3.99 -13.17 9.22
C LEU A 245 -4.90 -12.90 8.03
N SER A 246 -5.95 -13.69 7.84
CA SER A 246 -6.87 -13.51 6.71
C SER A 246 -7.56 -12.15 6.69
N THR A 247 -7.55 -11.39 7.79
CA THR A 247 -8.14 -10.05 7.84
C THR A 247 -7.24 -8.98 7.24
N PHE A 248 -5.93 -9.18 7.16
CA PHE A 248 -4.98 -8.18 6.65
C PHE A 248 -3.89 -8.75 5.74
N CYS A 249 -3.88 -10.06 5.46
CA CYS A 249 -2.93 -10.70 4.57
C CYS A 249 -3.67 -11.54 3.54
N LYS A 250 -3.43 -11.26 2.26
CA LYS A 250 -3.89 -12.07 1.12
C LYS A 250 -2.70 -12.72 0.44
N ARG A 251 -2.85 -13.99 0.06
CA ARG A 251 -1.83 -14.75 -0.66
C ARG A 251 -2.45 -15.60 -1.73
N THR A 252 -1.94 -15.47 -2.95
CA THR A 252 -2.27 -16.33 -4.08
C THR A 252 -1.06 -17.20 -4.44
N LEU A 253 -1.31 -18.47 -4.71
CA LEU A 253 -0.31 -19.43 -5.14
C LEU A 253 -0.42 -19.67 -6.66
N ARG A 254 0.69 -19.96 -7.32
CA ARG A 254 0.72 -20.21 -8.77
C ARG A 254 -0.25 -21.32 -9.19
N ASN A 255 -0.34 -22.38 -8.40
CA ASN A 255 -1.24 -23.51 -8.70
C ASN A 255 -2.73 -23.13 -8.66
N GLN A 256 -3.11 -22.03 -8.03
CA GLN A 256 -4.48 -21.52 -7.97
C GLN A 256 -4.87 -20.73 -9.21
N VAL A 257 -3.90 -20.33 -10.02
CA VAL A 257 -4.08 -19.40 -11.16
C VAL A 257 -3.64 -20.01 -12.51
N THR A 258 -3.26 -21.29 -12.54
CA THR A 258 -2.77 -21.98 -13.74
C THR A 258 -3.77 -22.02 -14.89
N GLU A 259 -5.08 -21.90 -14.60
CA GLU A 259 -6.13 -21.97 -15.62
C GLU A 259 -6.14 -20.75 -16.55
N TYR A 260 -5.68 -19.59 -16.07
CA TYR A 260 -5.71 -18.33 -16.84
C TYR A 260 -4.35 -17.62 -17.00
N ILE A 261 -3.31 -18.09 -16.33
CA ILE A 261 -1.94 -17.60 -16.57
C ILE A 261 -1.21 -18.58 -17.48
N ARG A 262 -1.02 -18.20 -18.74
CA ARG A 262 -0.11 -18.92 -19.65
C ARG A 262 1.28 -18.37 -19.43
N TYR A 263 2.17 -19.21 -18.92
CA TYR A 263 3.61 -18.89 -18.86
C TYR A 263 4.18 -19.06 -20.26
N THR A 264 4.61 -17.96 -20.87
CA THR A 264 5.46 -17.98 -22.07
C THR A 264 6.92 -18.15 -21.67
#